data_221f3dd7d5223c89c25defc729502813
#
_entry.id   221f3dd7d5223c89c25defc729502813
#
_cell.length_a   1.000
_cell.length_b   1.000
_cell.length_c   1.000
_cell.angle_alpha   90.00
_cell.angle_beta   90.00
_cell.angle_gamma   90.00
#
_symmetry.space_group_name_H-M   'P 1'
#
loop_
_entity.id
_entity.type
_entity.pdbx_description
1 polymer ?
#
loop_
_entity_poly.entity_id
_entity_poly.type
_entity_poly.pdbx_seq_one_letter_code
_entity_poly.pdbx_strand_id
1 'polypeptide(L)'
;MKRVCVFCGSSSGINGVYVAIAQEVGRALARRGLGLVYGGGSVGLMGAVASAALEAGGEVDGVIPRVLLARELGHGGLTRQHVVGSMHERKAKMAELSDAFLALPGGMGTLEELSEILTWAQLGLHAKPCGLLDVAGYYRPLISYFDHAVSEGFLRPEHRRLILVGEEPRALLDAFDHFEPPHVRKWIDPETT
;
A
#
# COMPACT_ATOMS: atom_id res chain seq x y z
N MET A 1 -2.52 -0.48 -15.31
CA MET A 1 -2.56 -0.99 -13.92
C MET A 1 -3.73 -1.95 -13.76
N LYS A 2 -3.54 -3.10 -13.07
CA LYS A 2 -4.60 -4.12 -12.85
C LYS A 2 -4.90 -4.32 -11.37
N ARG A 3 -3.90 -4.23 -10.50
CA ARG A 3 -4.04 -4.44 -9.05
C ARG A 3 -3.25 -3.40 -8.26
N VAL A 4 -3.85 -2.94 -7.16
CA VAL A 4 -3.23 -2.01 -6.21
C VAL A 4 -3.07 -2.70 -4.87
N CYS A 5 -1.84 -2.70 -4.34
CA CYS A 5 -1.58 -3.12 -2.97
C CYS A 5 -1.92 -1.98 -2.00
N VAL A 6 -2.71 -2.29 -0.98
CA VAL A 6 -3.06 -1.31 0.05
C VAL A 6 -2.46 -1.73 1.40
N PHE A 7 -1.56 -0.91 1.92
CA PHE A 7 -1.04 -0.99 3.28
C PHE A 7 -1.87 -0.12 4.20
N CYS A 8 -2.36 -0.64 5.29
CA CYS A 8 -3.20 0.12 6.23
C CYS A 8 -3.23 -0.53 7.62
N GLY A 9 -3.74 0.22 8.59
CA GLY A 9 -3.81 -0.24 9.97
C GLY A 9 -4.76 -1.42 10.18
N SER A 10 -4.37 -2.35 11.07
CA SER A 10 -5.25 -3.37 11.66
C SER A 10 -6.19 -2.79 12.73
N SER A 11 -6.07 -1.50 13.05
CA SER A 11 -6.97 -0.70 13.90
C SER A 11 -7.74 0.30 13.05
N SER A 12 -8.93 0.69 13.50
CA SER A 12 -9.77 1.71 12.86
C SER A 12 -9.30 3.14 13.12
N GLY A 13 -8.38 3.34 14.07
CA GLY A 13 -8.06 4.67 14.58
C GLY A 13 -9.18 5.25 15.44
N ILE A 14 -8.98 6.46 15.97
CA ILE A 14 -9.97 7.14 16.82
C ILE A 14 -10.97 7.96 15.99
N ASN A 15 -10.53 8.45 14.82
CA ASN A 15 -11.37 9.29 13.96
C ASN A 15 -12.04 8.43 12.89
N GLY A 16 -13.37 8.45 12.84
CA GLY A 16 -14.17 7.69 11.86
C GLY A 16 -13.85 8.01 10.39
N VAL A 17 -13.20 9.14 10.10
CA VAL A 17 -12.76 9.51 8.75
C VAL A 17 -11.82 8.46 8.15
N TYR A 18 -11.00 7.81 8.96
CA TYR A 18 -10.07 6.79 8.48
C TYR A 18 -10.77 5.55 7.92
N VAL A 19 -11.84 5.11 8.60
CA VAL A 19 -12.68 4.01 8.12
C VAL A 19 -13.43 4.42 6.85
N ALA A 20 -14.01 5.61 6.84
CA ALA A 20 -14.76 6.12 5.70
C ALA A 20 -13.88 6.19 4.43
N ILE A 21 -12.65 6.68 4.54
CA ILE A 21 -11.73 6.77 3.41
C ILE A 21 -11.22 5.40 2.95
N ALA A 22 -10.98 4.46 3.89
CA ALA A 22 -10.61 3.09 3.53
C ALA A 22 -11.70 2.40 2.71
N GLN A 23 -12.98 2.58 3.11
CA GLN A 23 -14.12 2.11 2.34
C GLN A 23 -14.22 2.79 0.97
N GLU A 24 -13.95 4.10 0.91
CA GLU A 24 -13.95 4.83 -0.37
C GLU A 24 -12.87 4.32 -1.32
N VAL A 25 -11.66 4.05 -0.81
CA VAL A 25 -10.58 3.42 -1.60
C VAL A 25 -11.02 2.07 -2.14
N GLY A 26 -11.61 1.19 -1.31
CA GLY A 26 -12.12 -0.10 -1.77
C GLY A 26 -13.14 0.03 -2.90
N ARG A 27 -14.12 0.92 -2.73
CA ARG A 27 -15.12 1.20 -3.77
C ARG A 27 -14.51 1.84 -5.02
N ALA A 28 -13.53 2.73 -4.87
CA ALA A 28 -12.87 3.39 -5.99
C ALA A 28 -12.08 2.39 -6.84
N LEU A 29 -11.36 1.45 -6.22
CA LEU A 29 -10.67 0.36 -6.91
C LEU A 29 -11.65 -0.50 -7.70
N ALA A 30 -12.70 -1.00 -7.06
CA ALA A 30 -13.71 -1.83 -7.71
C ALA A 30 -14.37 -1.14 -8.91
N ARG A 31 -14.78 0.14 -8.78
CA ARG A 31 -15.38 0.93 -9.87
C ARG A 31 -14.44 1.14 -11.06
N ARG A 32 -13.13 1.11 -10.85
CA ARG A 32 -12.12 1.18 -11.91
C ARG A 32 -11.76 -0.18 -12.50
N GLY A 33 -12.36 -1.26 -12.02
CA GLY A 33 -11.98 -2.63 -12.41
C GLY A 33 -10.58 -3.02 -11.93
N LEU A 34 -10.08 -2.36 -10.87
CA LEU A 34 -8.79 -2.65 -10.25
C LEU A 34 -8.99 -3.63 -9.09
N GLY A 35 -8.18 -4.70 -9.06
CA GLY A 35 -8.14 -5.61 -7.93
C GLY A 35 -7.41 -4.99 -6.73
N LEU A 36 -7.88 -5.32 -5.54
CA LEU A 36 -7.22 -4.99 -4.26
C LEU A 36 -6.29 -6.13 -3.86
N VAL A 37 -5.04 -5.82 -3.53
CA VAL A 37 -4.12 -6.71 -2.81
C VAL A 37 -3.88 -6.13 -1.42
N TYR A 38 -3.96 -6.96 -0.36
CA TYR A 38 -3.78 -6.45 1.01
C TYR A 38 -3.36 -7.56 1.99
N GLY A 39 -3.18 -7.21 3.24
CA GLY A 39 -2.67 -8.11 4.28
C GLY A 39 -3.58 -9.24 4.77
N GLY A 40 -4.80 -9.39 4.22
CA GLY A 40 -5.69 -10.52 4.50
C GLY A 40 -6.50 -10.45 5.81
N GLY A 41 -6.30 -9.43 6.65
CA GLY A 41 -7.01 -9.27 7.93
C GLY A 41 -8.44 -8.75 7.76
N SER A 42 -9.35 -9.13 8.68
CA SER A 42 -10.75 -8.72 8.68
C SER A 42 -11.06 -7.51 9.58
N VAL A 43 -10.07 -7.00 10.29
CA VAL A 43 -10.23 -5.95 11.32
C VAL A 43 -9.64 -4.61 10.89
N GLY A 44 -10.08 -3.53 11.52
CA GLY A 44 -9.56 -2.18 11.30
C GLY A 44 -9.78 -1.68 9.88
N LEU A 45 -8.81 -0.91 9.36
CA LEU A 45 -8.88 -0.38 7.99
C LEU A 45 -8.70 -1.48 6.94
N MET A 46 -7.99 -2.58 7.27
CA MET A 46 -7.87 -3.74 6.40
C MET A 46 -9.24 -4.36 6.08
N GLY A 47 -10.03 -4.65 7.11
CA GLY A 47 -11.39 -5.16 6.91
C GLY A 47 -12.29 -4.16 6.17
N ALA A 48 -12.18 -2.87 6.50
CA ALA A 48 -12.99 -1.83 5.89
C ALA A 48 -12.74 -1.70 4.37
N VAL A 49 -11.47 -1.67 3.93
CA VAL A 49 -11.13 -1.56 2.51
C VAL A 49 -11.53 -2.82 1.73
N ALA A 50 -11.28 -4.01 2.30
CA ALA A 50 -11.58 -5.27 1.65
C ALA A 50 -13.09 -5.50 1.50
N SER A 51 -13.88 -5.29 2.58
CA SER A 51 -15.34 -5.40 2.53
C SER A 51 -15.95 -4.45 1.50
N ALA A 52 -15.52 -3.18 1.51
CA ALA A 52 -16.05 -2.18 0.57
C ALA A 52 -15.69 -2.47 -0.90
N ALA A 53 -14.52 -3.06 -1.17
CA ALA A 53 -14.15 -3.52 -2.50
C ALA A 53 -15.03 -4.69 -2.96
N LEU A 54 -15.24 -5.70 -2.10
CA LEU A 54 -16.10 -6.86 -2.38
C LEU A 54 -17.56 -6.45 -2.59
N GLU A 55 -18.12 -5.61 -1.72
CA GLU A 55 -19.49 -5.08 -1.82
C GLU A 55 -19.72 -4.31 -3.12
N ALA A 56 -18.69 -3.68 -3.65
CA ALA A 56 -18.72 -2.99 -4.94
C ALA A 56 -18.44 -3.90 -6.15
N GLY A 57 -18.32 -5.22 -5.95
CA GLY A 57 -18.06 -6.22 -7.00
C GLY A 57 -16.60 -6.31 -7.44
N GLY A 58 -15.67 -5.77 -6.67
CA GLY A 58 -14.23 -5.83 -6.97
C GLY A 58 -13.58 -7.16 -6.58
N GLU A 59 -12.44 -7.46 -7.20
CA GLU A 59 -11.59 -8.60 -6.81
C GLU A 59 -10.69 -8.23 -5.64
N VAL A 60 -10.55 -9.13 -4.67
CA VAL A 60 -9.72 -8.93 -3.48
C VAL A 60 -8.80 -10.14 -3.25
N ASP A 61 -7.50 -9.89 -3.27
CA ASP A 61 -6.44 -10.84 -2.94
C ASP A 61 -5.90 -10.53 -1.53
N GLY A 62 -6.12 -11.42 -0.58
CA GLY A 62 -5.55 -11.33 0.77
C GLY A 62 -4.28 -12.18 0.90
N VAL A 63 -3.20 -11.62 1.43
CA VAL A 63 -1.95 -12.35 1.66
C VAL A 63 -1.66 -12.38 3.16
N ILE A 64 -1.68 -13.58 3.76
CA ILE A 64 -1.58 -13.72 5.21
C ILE A 64 -0.62 -14.87 5.60
N PRO A 65 0.30 -14.65 6.53
CA PRO A 65 1.10 -15.72 7.11
C PRO A 65 0.24 -16.69 7.92
N ARG A 66 0.57 -17.98 7.83
CA ARG A 66 -0.17 -19.04 8.53
C ARG A 66 -0.31 -18.78 10.03
N VAL A 67 0.74 -18.22 10.66
CA VAL A 67 0.74 -17.91 12.10
C VAL A 67 -0.22 -16.78 12.49
N LEU A 68 -0.57 -15.89 11.55
CA LEU A 68 -1.50 -14.79 11.78
C LEU A 68 -2.93 -15.15 11.39
N LEU A 69 -3.13 -16.09 10.48
CA LEU A 69 -4.45 -16.49 10.01
C LEU A 69 -5.40 -16.86 11.16
N ALA A 70 -4.88 -17.55 12.19
CA ALA A 70 -5.64 -17.93 13.38
C ALA A 70 -5.90 -16.76 14.35
N ARG A 71 -5.10 -15.70 14.30
CA ARG A 71 -5.17 -14.55 15.21
C ARG A 71 -5.89 -13.36 14.60
N GLU A 72 -5.75 -13.14 13.31
CA GLU A 72 -6.33 -11.98 12.59
C GLU A 72 -7.71 -12.27 12.01
N LEU A 73 -8.30 -13.44 12.31
CA LEU A 73 -9.59 -13.84 11.78
C LEU A 73 -9.65 -13.51 10.28
N GLY A 74 -9.04 -14.34 9.44
CA GLY A 74 -8.98 -14.10 8.00
C GLY A 74 -10.33 -13.68 7.44
N HIS A 75 -10.33 -12.72 6.52
CA HIS A 75 -11.56 -12.19 5.95
C HIS A 75 -12.28 -13.28 5.16
N GLY A 76 -13.49 -13.64 5.59
CA GLY A 76 -14.37 -14.55 4.83
C GLY A 76 -14.87 -13.88 3.55
N GLY A 77 -14.85 -14.58 2.43
CA GLY A 77 -15.42 -14.09 1.17
C GLY A 77 -14.42 -13.37 0.24
N LEU A 78 -13.12 -13.43 0.52
CA LEU A 78 -12.10 -12.95 -0.42
C LEU A 78 -12.18 -13.66 -1.77
N THR A 79 -11.85 -12.96 -2.85
CA THR A 79 -11.71 -13.58 -4.17
C THR A 79 -10.60 -14.64 -4.17
N ARG A 80 -9.47 -14.30 -3.54
CA ARG A 80 -8.33 -15.22 -3.35
C ARG A 80 -7.66 -14.95 -2.00
N GLN A 81 -7.29 -16.04 -1.31
CA GLN A 81 -6.50 -15.98 -0.09
C GLN A 81 -5.19 -16.73 -0.29
N HIS A 82 -4.08 -16.00 -0.18
CA HIS A 82 -2.73 -16.53 -0.27
C HIS A 82 -2.15 -16.74 1.13
N VAL A 83 -2.01 -18.02 1.55
CA VAL A 83 -1.42 -18.36 2.84
C VAL A 83 0.07 -18.62 2.64
N VAL A 84 0.92 -17.85 3.31
CA VAL A 84 2.37 -17.89 3.18
C VAL A 84 3.06 -18.34 4.47
N GLY A 85 4.35 -18.69 4.40
CA GLY A 85 5.11 -19.25 5.51
C GLY A 85 5.70 -18.18 6.45
N SER A 86 5.96 -16.97 5.93
CA SER A 86 6.66 -15.91 6.70
C SER A 86 6.16 -14.51 6.35
N MET A 87 6.57 -13.52 7.16
CA MET A 87 6.31 -12.10 6.85
C MET A 87 7.07 -11.62 5.61
N HIS A 88 8.26 -12.15 5.34
CA HIS A 88 9.03 -11.83 4.12
C HIS A 88 8.32 -12.34 2.87
N GLU A 89 7.87 -13.59 2.89
CA GLU A 89 7.06 -14.15 1.79
C GLU A 89 5.77 -13.36 1.57
N ARG A 90 5.11 -12.90 2.65
CA ARG A 90 3.91 -12.07 2.56
C ARG A 90 4.19 -10.80 1.75
N LYS A 91 5.20 -10.02 2.13
CA LYS A 91 5.53 -8.76 1.46
C LYS A 91 5.98 -8.98 0.02
N ALA A 92 6.82 -9.97 -0.23
CA ALA A 92 7.23 -10.34 -1.58
C ALA A 92 6.03 -10.73 -2.45
N LYS A 93 5.10 -11.53 -1.91
CA LYS A 93 3.87 -11.94 -2.63
C LYS A 93 2.93 -10.77 -2.90
N MET A 94 2.74 -9.88 -1.94
CA MET A 94 1.96 -8.65 -2.13
C MET A 94 2.57 -7.78 -3.23
N ALA A 95 3.88 -7.63 -3.24
CA ALA A 95 4.58 -6.87 -4.27
C ALA A 95 4.48 -7.53 -5.66
N GLU A 96 4.62 -8.86 -5.75
CA GLU A 96 4.48 -9.61 -6.99
C GLU A 96 3.10 -9.43 -7.63
N LEU A 97 2.05 -9.49 -6.81
CA LEU A 97 0.65 -9.43 -7.27
C LEU A 97 0.21 -8.04 -7.72
N SER A 98 0.97 -6.98 -7.41
CA SER A 98 0.52 -5.60 -7.51
C SER A 98 1.26 -4.79 -8.57
N ASP A 99 0.58 -3.83 -9.17
CA ASP A 99 1.14 -2.88 -10.14
C ASP A 99 1.41 -1.50 -9.50
N ALA A 100 0.84 -1.24 -8.33
CA ALA A 100 0.98 0.00 -7.57
C ALA A 100 0.81 -0.25 -6.07
N PHE A 101 1.27 0.69 -5.24
CA PHE A 101 1.21 0.62 -3.78
C PHE A 101 0.58 1.87 -3.20
N LEU A 102 -0.36 1.70 -2.29
CA LEU A 102 -1.07 2.78 -1.61
C LEU A 102 -1.02 2.57 -0.10
N ALA A 103 -0.52 3.55 0.64
CA ALA A 103 -0.57 3.53 2.09
C ALA A 103 -1.68 4.44 2.62
N LEU A 104 -2.60 3.85 3.38
CA LEU A 104 -3.58 4.53 4.22
C LEU A 104 -3.03 4.66 5.64
N PRO A 105 -3.65 5.48 6.52
CA PRO A 105 -3.26 5.55 7.91
C PRO A 105 -3.09 4.19 8.57
N GLY A 106 -2.02 4.05 9.36
CA GLY A 106 -1.69 2.80 10.03
C GLY A 106 -0.55 2.96 11.01
N GLY A 107 -0.16 1.86 11.64
CA GLY A 107 0.92 1.83 12.62
C GLY A 107 2.28 1.45 12.01
N MET A 108 3.11 0.85 12.86
CA MET A 108 4.49 0.45 12.51
C MET A 108 4.54 -0.54 11.34
N GLY A 109 3.58 -1.48 11.25
CA GLY A 109 3.53 -2.44 10.14
C GLY A 109 3.30 -1.75 8.80
N THR A 110 2.36 -0.81 8.74
CA THR A 110 2.08 -0.03 7.53
C THR A 110 3.29 0.80 7.10
N LEU A 111 3.99 1.40 8.06
CA LEU A 111 5.20 2.18 7.80
C LEU A 111 6.36 1.29 7.34
N GLU A 112 6.50 0.11 7.91
CA GLU A 112 7.52 -0.88 7.54
C GLU A 112 7.29 -1.37 6.10
N GLU A 113 6.06 -1.79 5.76
CA GLU A 113 5.68 -2.23 4.41
C GLU A 113 5.92 -1.13 3.37
N LEU A 114 5.52 0.11 3.66
CA LEU A 114 5.76 1.27 2.80
C LEU A 114 7.25 1.54 2.60
N SER A 115 8.02 1.55 3.70
CA SER A 115 9.46 1.86 3.65
C SER A 115 10.24 0.82 2.86
N GLU A 116 9.88 -0.46 2.97
CA GLU A 116 10.49 -1.53 2.20
C GLU A 116 10.23 -1.36 0.69
N ILE A 117 8.98 -1.13 0.30
CA ILE A 117 8.61 -0.92 -1.12
C ILE A 117 9.29 0.32 -1.70
N LEU A 118 9.36 1.42 -0.95
CA LEU A 118 10.08 2.62 -1.38
C LEU A 118 11.58 2.38 -1.52
N THR A 119 12.17 1.59 -0.62
CA THR A 119 13.57 1.18 -0.70
C THR A 119 13.82 0.33 -1.93
N TRP A 120 12.94 -0.62 -2.25
CA TRP A 120 13.04 -1.41 -3.47
C TRP A 120 12.93 -0.56 -4.74
N ALA A 121 12.04 0.43 -4.76
CA ALA A 121 11.95 1.40 -5.86
C ALA A 121 13.25 2.23 -5.98
N GLN A 122 13.80 2.70 -4.87
CA GLN A 122 15.06 3.44 -4.81
C GLN A 122 16.24 2.63 -5.32
N LEU A 123 16.26 1.32 -5.06
CA LEU A 123 17.30 0.40 -5.55
C LEU A 123 17.08 -0.03 -7.01
N GLY A 124 15.93 0.32 -7.61
CA GLY A 124 15.59 -0.04 -8.98
C GLY A 124 15.04 -1.46 -9.15
N LEU A 125 14.64 -2.12 -8.05
CA LEU A 125 14.03 -3.46 -8.08
C LEU A 125 12.61 -3.44 -8.69
N HIS A 126 11.93 -2.29 -8.63
CA HIS A 126 10.68 -2.04 -9.35
C HIS A 126 10.54 -0.57 -9.74
N ALA A 127 9.62 -0.29 -10.67
CA ALA A 127 9.28 1.05 -11.16
C ALA A 127 7.77 1.36 -10.96
N LYS A 128 7.14 0.72 -9.98
CA LYS A 128 5.71 0.83 -9.70
C LYS A 128 5.44 2.08 -8.87
N PRO A 129 4.33 2.83 -9.11
CA PRO A 129 3.97 4.00 -8.32
C PRO A 129 3.69 3.62 -6.85
N CYS A 130 4.12 4.51 -5.95
CA CYS A 130 3.90 4.39 -4.51
C CYS A 130 3.26 5.67 -4.00
N GLY A 131 2.12 5.57 -3.32
CA GLY A 131 1.37 6.72 -2.83
C GLY A 131 1.05 6.67 -1.34
N LEU A 132 1.03 7.86 -0.74
CA LEU A 132 0.49 8.13 0.60
C LEU A 132 -0.85 8.83 0.45
N LEU A 133 -1.90 8.28 1.02
CA LEU A 133 -3.17 9.00 1.16
C LEU A 133 -3.19 9.74 2.50
N ASP A 134 -2.99 11.07 2.45
CA ASP A 134 -2.89 11.92 3.64
C ASP A 134 -4.29 12.29 4.16
N VAL A 135 -4.91 11.36 4.86
CA VAL A 135 -6.24 11.54 5.44
C VAL A 135 -6.17 12.42 6.67
N ALA A 136 -6.84 13.56 6.64
CA ALA A 136 -6.88 14.51 7.76
C ALA A 136 -5.49 14.92 8.30
N GLY A 137 -4.49 14.97 7.42
CA GLY A 137 -3.13 15.36 7.79
C GLY A 137 -2.34 14.28 8.54
N TYR A 138 -2.79 13.02 8.49
CA TYR A 138 -2.15 11.92 9.22
C TYR A 138 -0.68 11.72 8.85
N TYR A 139 -0.35 11.86 7.56
CA TYR A 139 1.00 11.67 7.06
C TYR A 139 1.84 12.95 6.97
N ARG A 140 1.31 14.11 7.33
CA ARG A 140 2.09 15.39 7.33
C ARG A 140 3.43 15.29 8.06
N PRO A 141 3.50 14.70 9.28
CA PRO A 141 4.80 14.55 9.96
C PRO A 141 5.78 13.66 9.20
N LEU A 142 5.30 12.59 8.57
CA LEU A 142 6.15 11.69 7.77
C LEU A 142 6.63 12.36 6.47
N ILE A 143 5.76 13.11 5.81
CA ILE A 143 6.10 13.90 4.62
C ILE A 143 7.18 14.93 4.98
N SER A 144 7.01 15.66 6.09
CA SER A 144 8.00 16.61 6.60
C SER A 144 9.33 15.93 6.94
N TYR A 145 9.30 14.70 7.47
CA TYR A 145 10.51 13.91 7.71
C TYR A 145 11.24 13.60 6.40
N PHE A 146 10.55 13.18 5.34
CA PHE A 146 11.19 12.93 4.05
C PHE A 146 11.78 14.19 3.44
N ASP A 147 11.09 15.33 3.55
CA ASP A 147 11.59 16.62 3.07
C ASP A 147 12.83 17.07 3.86
N HIS A 148 12.83 16.84 5.18
CA HIS A 148 14.00 17.05 6.03
C HIS A 148 15.16 16.14 5.66
N ALA A 149 14.92 14.86 5.39
CA ALA A 149 15.95 13.92 4.94
C ALA A 149 16.58 14.35 3.61
N VAL A 150 15.81 15.00 2.74
CA VAL A 150 16.37 15.63 1.52
C VAL A 150 17.27 16.81 1.87
N SER A 151 16.82 17.70 2.75
CA SER A 151 17.62 18.88 3.14
C SER A 151 18.94 18.51 3.83
N GLU A 152 18.94 17.42 4.58
CA GLU A 152 20.14 16.89 5.27
C GLU A 152 21.00 15.97 4.37
N GLY A 153 20.58 15.71 3.12
CA GLY A 153 21.33 14.91 2.16
C GLY A 153 21.24 13.38 2.34
N PHE A 154 20.38 12.89 3.22
CA PHE A 154 20.16 11.43 3.42
C PHE A 154 19.21 10.84 2.38
N LEU A 155 18.35 11.66 1.76
CA LEU A 155 17.45 11.25 0.69
C LEU A 155 17.72 12.14 -0.54
N ARG A 156 17.87 11.55 -1.72
CA ARG A 156 18.01 12.32 -2.95
C ARG A 156 16.67 12.90 -3.39
N PRO A 157 16.63 14.12 -3.99
CA PRO A 157 15.39 14.72 -4.49
C PRO A 157 14.64 13.83 -5.49
N GLU A 158 15.35 13.10 -6.36
CA GLU A 158 14.73 12.14 -7.28
C GLU A 158 14.07 10.97 -6.57
N HIS A 159 14.63 10.48 -5.45
CA HIS A 159 14.02 9.42 -4.65
C HIS A 159 12.82 9.92 -3.85
N ARG A 160 12.82 11.19 -3.41
CA ARG A 160 11.64 11.81 -2.78
C ARG A 160 10.45 11.84 -3.75
N ARG A 161 10.68 11.99 -5.06
CA ARG A 161 9.63 11.96 -6.09
C ARG A 161 9.03 10.56 -6.33
N LEU A 162 9.62 9.50 -5.79
CA LEU A 162 9.00 8.16 -5.79
C LEU A 162 7.74 8.10 -4.91
N ILE A 163 7.60 9.06 -3.97
CA ILE A 163 6.49 9.11 -3.03
C ILE A 163 5.46 10.11 -3.53
N LEU A 164 4.39 9.61 -4.13
CA LEU A 164 3.22 10.41 -4.47
C LEU A 164 2.40 10.69 -3.21
N VAL A 165 1.86 11.89 -3.08
CA VAL A 165 1.02 12.27 -1.94
C VAL A 165 -0.29 12.83 -2.47
N GLY A 166 -1.41 12.37 -1.91
CA GLY A 166 -2.73 12.88 -2.23
C GLY A 166 -3.66 12.82 -1.03
N GLU A 167 -4.70 13.64 -1.01
CA GLU A 167 -5.74 13.66 0.02
C GLU A 167 -7.01 12.93 -0.45
N GLU A 168 -7.16 12.77 -1.77
CA GLU A 168 -8.33 12.17 -2.40
C GLU A 168 -7.97 10.87 -3.12
N PRO A 169 -8.69 9.74 -2.87
CA PRO A 169 -8.37 8.45 -3.47
C PRO A 169 -8.36 8.47 -5.00
N ARG A 170 -9.34 9.14 -5.60
CA ARG A 170 -9.47 9.16 -7.07
C ARG A 170 -8.32 9.91 -7.73
N ALA A 171 -7.98 11.09 -7.21
CA ALA A 171 -6.88 11.89 -7.71
C ALA A 171 -5.53 11.16 -7.60
N LEU A 172 -5.31 10.43 -6.50
CA LEU A 172 -4.09 9.67 -6.31
C LEU A 172 -4.02 8.45 -7.26
N LEU A 173 -5.13 7.77 -7.51
CA LEU A 173 -5.20 6.69 -8.50
C LEU A 173 -4.99 7.22 -9.93
N ASP A 174 -5.49 8.41 -10.25
CA ASP A 174 -5.22 9.07 -11.54
C ASP A 174 -3.72 9.40 -11.68
N ALA A 175 -3.08 9.86 -10.60
CA ALA A 175 -1.64 10.10 -10.58
C ALA A 175 -0.82 8.81 -10.78
N PHE A 176 -1.31 7.65 -10.31
CA PHE A 176 -0.65 6.37 -10.57
C PHE A 176 -0.66 5.99 -12.05
N ASP A 177 -1.75 6.27 -12.78
CA ASP A 177 -1.85 5.98 -14.21
C ASP A 177 -0.90 6.84 -15.07
N HIS A 178 -0.49 8.03 -14.55
CA HIS A 178 0.43 8.95 -15.21
C HIS A 178 1.82 8.97 -14.59
N PHE A 179 2.12 8.04 -13.67
CA PHE A 179 3.40 8.00 -13.00
C PHE A 179 4.53 7.62 -13.95
N GLU A 180 5.49 8.51 -14.07
CA GLU A 180 6.76 8.25 -14.74
C GLU A 180 7.85 8.05 -13.67
N PRO A 181 8.42 6.84 -13.55
CA PRO A 181 9.44 6.60 -12.54
C PRO A 181 10.67 7.47 -12.84
N PRO A 182 11.22 8.15 -11.82
CA PRO A 182 12.47 8.89 -12.01
C PRO A 182 13.57 7.92 -12.44
N HIS A 183 14.51 8.40 -13.28
CA HIS A 183 15.69 7.63 -13.67
C HIS A 183 16.56 7.38 -12.44
N VAL A 184 16.36 6.23 -11.81
CA VAL A 184 17.20 5.73 -10.72
C VAL A 184 18.25 4.81 -11.31
N ARG A 185 19.52 5.10 -11.05
CA ARG A 185 20.62 4.19 -11.45
C ARG A 185 20.42 2.89 -10.67
N LYS A 186 20.24 1.77 -11.37
CA LYS A 186 20.16 0.45 -10.75
C LYS A 186 21.45 0.17 -9.99
N TRP A 187 21.33 -0.12 -8.70
CA TRP A 187 22.46 -0.48 -7.84
C TRP A 187 22.57 -1.99 -7.66
N ILE A 188 21.48 -2.71 -7.92
CA ILE A 188 21.35 -4.15 -7.70
C ILE A 188 20.57 -4.73 -8.88
N ASP A 189 21.05 -5.85 -9.44
CA ASP A 189 20.28 -6.63 -10.39
C ASP A 189 19.36 -7.62 -9.64
N PRO A 190 18.11 -7.84 -10.11
CA PRO A 190 17.17 -8.78 -9.46
C PRO A 190 17.71 -10.22 -9.35
N GLU A 191 18.68 -10.58 -10.19
CA GLU A 191 19.29 -11.91 -10.19
C GLU A 191 20.34 -12.09 -9.07
N THR A 192 20.70 -11.03 -8.33
CA THR A 192 21.74 -11.05 -7.28
C THR A 192 21.17 -10.83 -5.87
N THR A 193 19.84 -10.83 -5.69
CA THR A 193 19.18 -10.64 -4.38
C THR A 193 18.41 -11.88 -3.91
#